data_a80f1f89a8d178d0a5610e75b4e48903
#
_entry.id   a80f1f89a8d178d0a5610e75b4e48903
#
_cell.length_a   1.000
_cell.length_b   1.000
_cell.length_c   1.000
_cell.angle_alpha   90.00
_cell.angle_beta   90.00
_cell.angle_gamma   90.00
#
_symmetry.space_group_name_H-M   'P 1'
#
loop_
_entity.id
_entity.type
_entity.pdbx_description
1 polymer ?
#
loop_
_entity_poly.entity_id
_entity_poly.type
_entity_poly.pdbx_seq_one_letter_code
_entity_poly.pdbx_strand_id
1 'polypeptide(L)'
;MGFSLKGTVKHTWALRGRTPVVFGKASWDKVSTIGALTTAGQFLQHTQHGAFKSPDVIRFLQHVLTHVPGEVVVVLDNAGIHKSKAVTAFATGEARLSLQYLPPYAPELNPIELVWAYVKRNVLGNFCAQTLKELKARLKVGWARVRYVRLPARLLHSYLPS
;
A
#
# COMPACT_ATOMS: atom_id res chain seq x y z
N MET A 1 0.02 -1.14 4.79
CA MET A 1 0.56 -2.48 4.41
C MET A 1 2.00 -2.64 4.87
N GLY A 2 2.36 -3.82 5.43
CA GLY A 2 3.73 -4.14 5.84
C GLY A 2 4.42 -5.12 4.89
N PHE A 3 5.70 -4.92 4.65
CA PHE A 3 6.58 -5.80 3.87
C PHE A 3 7.77 -6.20 4.73
N SER A 4 8.01 -7.50 4.92
CA SER A 4 9.08 -8.03 5.77
C SER A 4 10.25 -8.58 4.95
N LEU A 5 11.39 -8.76 5.60
CA LEU A 5 12.57 -9.41 5.00
C LEU A 5 12.34 -10.91 4.76
N LYS A 6 11.35 -11.52 5.42
CA LYS A 6 11.05 -12.96 5.31
C LYS A 6 10.75 -13.41 3.87
N GLY A 7 10.47 -12.48 2.96
CA GLY A 7 10.14 -12.78 1.57
C GLY A 7 8.71 -13.31 1.40
N THR A 8 8.28 -13.37 0.14
CA THR A 8 7.00 -13.95 -0.26
C THR A 8 7.26 -15.10 -1.22
N VAL A 9 6.84 -16.31 -0.82
CA VAL A 9 6.97 -17.49 -1.69
C VAL A 9 5.95 -17.41 -2.82
N LYS A 10 6.42 -17.69 -4.04
CA LYS A 10 5.59 -17.81 -5.24
C LYS A 10 5.97 -19.08 -5.97
N HIS A 11 4.97 -19.82 -6.46
CA HIS A 11 5.22 -20.96 -7.33
C HIS A 11 5.98 -20.52 -8.57
N THR A 12 6.96 -21.33 -8.97
CA THR A 12 7.76 -21.12 -10.18
C THR A 12 7.99 -22.47 -10.86
N TRP A 13 8.33 -22.41 -12.13
CA TRP A 13 8.70 -23.60 -12.91
C TRP A 13 10.18 -23.94 -12.65
N ALA A 14 10.47 -25.23 -12.56
CA ALA A 14 11.81 -25.76 -12.44
C ALA A 14 11.91 -27.12 -13.16
N LEU A 15 13.10 -27.53 -13.50
CA LEU A 15 13.34 -28.88 -13.99
C LEU A 15 12.96 -29.89 -12.91
N ARG A 16 12.40 -31.03 -13.32
CA ARG A 16 12.04 -32.12 -12.40
C ARG A 16 13.26 -32.52 -11.57
N GLY A 17 13.09 -32.58 -10.25
CA GLY A 17 14.15 -32.90 -9.29
C GLY A 17 15.11 -31.73 -8.94
N ARG A 18 14.92 -30.53 -9.51
CA ARG A 18 15.73 -29.32 -9.22
C ARG A 18 14.86 -28.20 -8.67
N THR A 19 14.30 -28.40 -7.48
CA THR A 19 13.53 -27.36 -6.80
C THR A 19 14.41 -26.15 -6.48
N PRO A 20 14.07 -24.92 -6.92
CA PRO A 20 14.82 -23.74 -6.57
C PRO A 20 14.78 -23.48 -5.07
N VAL A 21 15.93 -23.30 -4.46
CA VAL A 21 16.07 -22.91 -3.06
C VAL A 21 16.43 -21.44 -2.99
N VAL A 22 15.64 -20.67 -2.26
CA VAL A 22 15.90 -19.26 -2.03
C VAL A 22 16.24 -19.07 -0.56
N PHE A 23 17.45 -18.58 -0.29
CA PHE A 23 17.91 -18.30 1.05
C PHE A 23 17.41 -16.92 1.49
N GLY A 24 16.60 -16.88 2.55
CA GLY A 24 16.08 -15.66 3.14
C GLY A 24 16.60 -15.46 4.56
N LYS A 25 16.74 -14.20 4.96
CA LYS A 25 17.05 -13.87 6.35
C LYS A 25 15.77 -13.99 7.18
N ALA A 26 15.81 -14.76 8.26
CA ALA A 26 14.71 -14.85 9.23
C ALA A 26 14.72 -13.60 10.13
N SER A 27 14.30 -12.46 9.59
CA SER A 27 14.17 -11.22 10.35
C SER A 27 12.74 -10.71 10.29
N TRP A 28 12.25 -10.23 11.43
CA TRP A 28 10.94 -9.57 11.57
C TRP A 28 10.97 -8.09 11.19
N ASP A 29 12.15 -7.57 10.80
CA ASP A 29 12.27 -6.21 10.31
C ASP A 29 11.35 -5.99 9.12
N LYS A 30 10.61 -4.90 9.17
CA LYS A 30 9.61 -4.58 8.17
C LYS A 30 9.68 -3.13 7.71
N VAL A 31 9.32 -2.95 6.48
CA VAL A 31 9.01 -1.65 5.87
C VAL A 31 7.50 -1.56 5.73
N SER A 32 6.92 -0.47 6.18
CA SER A 32 5.49 -0.22 6.02
C SER A 32 5.24 0.81 4.94
N THR A 33 4.16 0.63 4.19
CA THR A 33 3.69 1.59 3.19
C THR A 33 2.24 1.94 3.44
N ILE A 34 1.92 3.22 3.42
CA ILE A 34 0.58 3.78 3.29
C ILE A 34 0.40 4.25 1.85
N GLY A 35 -0.79 4.15 1.31
CA GLY A 35 -1.07 4.58 -0.05
C GLY A 35 -2.51 4.98 -0.25
N ALA A 36 -2.76 5.76 -1.28
CA ALA A 36 -4.09 6.15 -1.73
C ALA A 36 -4.19 6.05 -3.25
N LEU A 37 -5.37 5.70 -3.72
CA LEU A 37 -5.77 5.75 -5.13
C LEU A 37 -6.78 6.88 -5.29
N THR A 38 -6.52 7.80 -6.20
CA THR A 38 -7.49 8.84 -6.55
C THR A 38 -8.42 8.35 -7.65
N THR A 39 -9.61 8.91 -7.76
CA THR A 39 -10.56 8.64 -8.86
C THR A 39 -9.98 8.97 -10.24
N ALA A 40 -9.01 9.90 -10.30
CA ALA A 40 -8.23 10.19 -11.51
C ALA A 40 -7.16 9.14 -11.84
N GLY A 41 -7.07 8.04 -11.07
CA GLY A 41 -6.10 6.95 -11.30
C GLY A 41 -4.69 7.27 -10.84
N GLN A 42 -4.49 8.27 -9.99
CA GLN A 42 -3.19 8.55 -9.39
C GLN A 42 -2.93 7.60 -8.21
N PHE A 43 -1.67 7.19 -8.05
CA PHE A 43 -1.20 6.43 -6.90
C PHE A 43 -0.24 7.26 -6.06
N LEU A 44 -0.71 7.69 -4.91
CA LEU A 44 0.08 8.37 -3.88
C LEU A 44 0.53 7.35 -2.84
N GLN A 45 1.78 7.42 -2.39
CA GLN A 45 2.29 6.48 -1.41
C GLN A 45 3.43 7.08 -0.59
N HIS A 46 3.55 6.62 0.66
CA HIS A 46 4.69 6.87 1.53
C HIS A 46 5.16 5.55 2.14
N THR A 47 6.49 5.37 2.20
CA THR A 47 7.13 4.13 2.70
C THR A 47 8.14 4.48 3.78
N GLN A 48 8.03 3.84 4.95
CA GLN A 48 8.94 4.07 6.08
C GLN A 48 9.39 2.77 6.74
N HIS A 49 10.39 2.86 7.59
CA HIS A 49 10.78 1.77 8.49
C HIS A 49 9.80 1.69 9.67
N GLY A 50 9.46 0.48 10.08
CA GLY A 50 8.55 0.24 11.20
C GLY A 50 7.07 0.49 10.87
N ALA A 51 6.26 0.59 11.91
CA ALA A 51 4.82 0.80 11.79
C ALA A 51 4.47 2.28 11.65
N PHE A 52 3.37 2.59 10.97
CA PHE A 52 2.78 3.92 10.96
C PHE A 52 2.12 4.21 12.32
N LYS A 53 2.19 5.48 12.73
CA LYS A 53 1.47 6.04 13.87
C LYS A 53 0.50 7.13 13.39
N SER A 54 -0.39 7.59 14.26
CA SER A 54 -1.39 8.61 13.90
C SER A 54 -0.80 9.88 13.27
N PRO A 55 0.34 10.45 13.75
CA PRO A 55 0.97 11.59 13.09
C PRO A 55 1.43 11.30 11.66
N ASP A 56 1.82 10.07 11.37
CA ASP A 56 2.24 9.68 10.01
C ASP A 56 1.03 9.61 9.08
N VAL A 57 -0.12 9.13 9.57
CA VAL A 57 -1.39 9.13 8.82
C VAL A 57 -1.81 10.56 8.52
N ILE A 58 -1.74 11.46 9.50
CA ILE A 58 -2.07 12.89 9.31
C ILE A 58 -1.16 13.50 8.24
N ARG A 59 0.15 13.31 8.31
CA ARG A 59 1.09 13.78 7.27
C ARG A 59 0.75 13.22 5.89
N PHE A 60 0.32 11.97 5.82
CA PHE A 60 -0.09 11.37 4.57
C PHE A 60 -1.40 11.96 4.03
N LEU A 61 -2.39 12.24 4.89
CA LEU A 61 -3.61 12.94 4.52
C LEU A 61 -3.31 14.37 4.02
N GLN A 62 -2.43 15.09 4.68
CA GLN A 62 -1.94 16.39 4.20
C GLN A 62 -1.30 16.27 2.81
N HIS A 63 -0.46 15.26 2.59
CA HIS A 63 0.12 14.98 1.28
C HIS A 63 -0.95 14.68 0.22
N VAL A 64 -2.00 13.95 0.56
CA VAL A 64 -3.15 13.74 -0.35
C VAL A 64 -3.81 15.06 -0.71
N LEU A 65 -4.08 15.91 0.28
CA LEU A 65 -4.72 17.23 0.09
C LEU A 65 -3.89 18.19 -0.78
N THR A 66 -2.55 18.07 -0.79
CA THR A 66 -1.69 18.85 -1.69
C THR A 66 -1.75 18.40 -3.14
N HIS A 67 -2.14 17.14 -3.40
CA HIS A 67 -2.17 16.56 -4.74
C HIS A 67 -3.58 16.45 -5.34
N VAL A 68 -4.61 16.52 -4.51
CA VAL A 68 -6.00 16.44 -4.94
C VAL A 68 -6.68 17.79 -4.68
N PRO A 69 -7.05 18.53 -5.73
CA PRO A 69 -7.74 19.81 -5.56
C PRO A 69 -9.21 19.61 -5.15
N GLY A 70 -9.83 20.66 -4.62
CA GLY A 70 -11.25 20.68 -4.24
C GLY A 70 -11.53 19.90 -2.95
N GLU A 71 -12.78 19.48 -2.78
CA GLU A 71 -13.21 18.64 -1.68
C GLU A 71 -12.69 17.20 -1.86
N VAL A 72 -12.24 16.59 -0.77
CA VAL A 72 -11.63 15.26 -0.79
C VAL A 72 -12.37 14.33 0.18
N VAL A 73 -13.00 13.32 -0.37
CA VAL A 73 -13.55 12.21 0.42
C VAL A 73 -12.53 11.06 0.41
N VAL A 74 -11.98 10.73 1.58
CA VAL A 74 -11.06 9.61 1.73
C VAL A 74 -11.80 8.41 2.30
N VAL A 75 -11.83 7.32 1.54
CA VAL A 75 -12.40 6.05 1.95
C VAL A 75 -11.29 5.20 2.58
N LEU A 76 -11.48 4.79 3.83
CA LEU A 76 -10.49 4.08 4.64
C LEU A 76 -11.01 2.72 5.10
N ASP A 77 -10.10 1.78 5.33
CA ASP A 77 -10.41 0.58 6.08
C ASP A 77 -10.62 0.90 7.58
N ASN A 78 -11.06 -0.10 8.33
CA ASN A 78 -11.38 0.04 9.76
C ASN A 78 -10.15 -0.13 10.67
N ALA A 79 -8.92 0.02 10.18
CA ALA A 79 -7.74 -0.07 11.04
C ALA A 79 -7.79 0.97 12.18
N GLY A 80 -7.48 0.55 13.40
CA GLY A 80 -7.57 1.41 14.59
C GLY A 80 -6.76 2.72 14.48
N ILE A 81 -5.68 2.71 13.71
CA ILE A 81 -4.86 3.89 13.46
C ILE A 81 -5.63 4.97 12.68
N HIS A 82 -6.54 4.58 11.77
CA HIS A 82 -7.36 5.50 10.98
C HIS A 82 -8.49 6.12 11.81
N LYS A 83 -8.91 5.45 12.89
CA LYS A 83 -9.96 5.89 13.82
C LYS A 83 -9.41 6.55 15.08
N SER A 84 -8.12 6.84 15.14
CA SER A 84 -7.51 7.48 16.30
C SER A 84 -8.08 8.89 16.52
N LYS A 85 -8.19 9.32 17.77
CA LYS A 85 -8.67 10.67 18.13
C LYS A 85 -7.93 11.77 17.38
N ALA A 86 -6.61 11.63 17.20
CA ALA A 86 -5.79 12.60 16.50
C ALA A 86 -6.14 12.71 15.00
N VAL A 87 -6.37 11.58 14.32
CA VAL A 87 -6.75 11.58 12.90
C VAL A 87 -8.15 12.13 12.72
N THR A 88 -9.10 11.76 13.60
CA THR A 88 -10.47 12.30 13.59
C THR A 88 -10.48 13.82 13.82
N ALA A 89 -9.74 14.30 14.84
CA ALA A 89 -9.64 15.73 15.13
C ALA A 89 -9.03 16.52 13.97
N PHE A 90 -7.98 15.99 13.35
CA PHE A 90 -7.40 16.59 12.14
C PHE A 90 -8.42 16.69 11.01
N ALA A 91 -9.14 15.61 10.72
CA ALA A 91 -10.13 15.61 9.64
C ALA A 91 -11.31 16.57 9.93
N THR A 92 -11.77 16.66 11.17
CA THR A 92 -12.82 17.61 11.56
C THR A 92 -12.37 19.08 11.42
N GLY A 93 -11.08 19.37 11.64
CA GLY A 93 -10.51 20.71 11.49
C GLY A 93 -10.17 21.11 10.05
N GLU A 94 -10.19 20.16 9.11
CA GLU A 94 -9.84 20.39 7.71
C GLU A 94 -11.11 20.42 6.84
N ALA A 95 -11.54 21.63 6.48
CA ALA A 95 -12.81 21.87 5.76
C ALA A 95 -12.94 21.11 4.42
N ARG A 96 -11.81 20.80 3.78
CA ARG A 96 -11.76 20.07 2.50
C ARG A 96 -11.79 18.56 2.63
N LEU A 97 -11.72 18.00 3.85
CA LEU A 97 -11.50 16.58 4.09
C LEU A 97 -12.70 15.92 4.76
N SER A 98 -13.23 14.90 4.14
CA SER A 98 -14.19 13.98 4.74
C SER A 98 -13.65 12.56 4.79
N LEU A 99 -13.76 11.89 5.95
CA LEU A 99 -13.36 10.50 6.11
C LEU A 99 -14.60 9.60 6.09
N GLN A 100 -14.56 8.59 5.23
CA GLN A 100 -15.57 7.53 5.18
C GLN A 100 -14.90 6.18 5.46
N TYR A 101 -15.60 5.27 6.08
CA TYR A 101 -15.04 3.98 6.45
C TYR A 101 -15.76 2.85 5.74
N LEU A 102 -14.99 1.93 5.17
CA LEU A 102 -15.52 0.70 4.59
C LEU A 102 -16.21 -0.16 5.67
N PRO A 103 -17.14 -1.03 5.28
CA PRO A 103 -17.67 -2.03 6.19
C PRO A 103 -16.54 -2.85 6.84
N PRO A 104 -16.73 -3.30 8.10
CA PRO A 104 -15.78 -4.23 8.72
C PRO A 104 -15.59 -5.50 7.89
N TYR A 105 -14.37 -6.01 7.84
CA TYR A 105 -14.02 -7.27 7.17
C TYR A 105 -14.34 -7.34 5.67
N ALA A 106 -14.35 -6.21 4.97
CA ALA A 106 -14.61 -6.11 3.53
C ALA A 106 -13.37 -5.60 2.75
N PRO A 107 -12.22 -6.30 2.77
CA PRO A 107 -11.01 -5.87 2.05
C PRO A 107 -11.21 -5.87 0.53
N GLU A 108 -12.15 -6.65 0.00
CA GLU A 108 -12.53 -6.70 -1.41
C GLU A 108 -13.11 -5.37 -1.91
N LEU A 109 -13.67 -4.55 -1.02
CA LEU A 109 -14.15 -3.21 -1.35
C LEU A 109 -13.04 -2.15 -1.37
N ASN A 110 -11.81 -2.53 -0.99
CA ASN A 110 -10.68 -1.61 -0.95
C ASN A 110 -9.74 -1.83 -2.15
N PRO A 111 -9.84 -1.03 -3.21
CA PRO A 111 -9.07 -1.27 -4.44
C PRO A 111 -7.55 -1.21 -4.23
N ILE A 112 -7.07 -0.56 -3.18
CA ILE A 112 -5.63 -0.52 -2.89
C ILE A 112 -5.07 -1.88 -2.49
N GLU A 113 -5.90 -2.82 -2.00
CA GLU A 113 -5.47 -4.18 -1.69
C GLU A 113 -4.97 -4.92 -2.95
N LEU A 114 -5.54 -4.62 -4.11
CA LEU A 114 -5.09 -5.16 -5.38
C LEU A 114 -3.70 -4.64 -5.77
N VAL A 115 -3.39 -3.39 -5.43
CA VAL A 115 -2.02 -2.84 -5.61
C VAL A 115 -1.03 -3.57 -4.71
N TRP A 116 -1.39 -3.81 -3.44
CA TRP A 116 -0.54 -4.57 -2.52
C TRP A 116 -0.34 -6.01 -2.99
N ALA A 117 -1.40 -6.68 -3.45
CA ALA A 117 -1.33 -8.01 -4.02
C ALA A 117 -0.43 -8.06 -5.27
N TYR A 118 -0.57 -7.09 -6.18
CA TYR A 118 0.29 -6.97 -7.36
C TYR A 118 1.77 -6.85 -6.97
N VAL A 119 2.11 -5.96 -6.04
CA VAL A 119 3.49 -5.75 -5.61
C VAL A 119 4.05 -6.98 -4.91
N LYS A 120 3.31 -7.60 -4.01
CA LYS A 120 3.72 -8.85 -3.36
C LYS A 120 3.99 -9.94 -4.39
N ARG A 121 3.10 -10.10 -5.38
CA ARG A 121 3.17 -11.19 -6.36
C ARG A 121 4.21 -10.95 -7.45
N ASN A 122 4.30 -9.73 -7.98
CA ASN A 122 5.07 -9.45 -9.19
C ASN A 122 6.41 -8.75 -8.93
N VAL A 123 6.58 -8.15 -7.76
CA VAL A 123 7.80 -7.42 -7.39
C VAL A 123 8.59 -8.17 -6.33
N LEU A 124 7.90 -8.70 -5.32
CA LEU A 124 8.51 -9.37 -4.17
C LEU A 124 8.39 -10.90 -4.23
N GLY A 125 7.68 -11.47 -5.20
CA GLY A 125 7.56 -12.92 -5.34
C GLY A 125 8.93 -13.57 -5.53
N ASN A 126 9.29 -14.51 -4.65
CA ASN A 126 10.60 -15.19 -4.58
C ASN A 126 11.81 -14.25 -4.40
N PHE A 127 11.56 -13.00 -3.98
CA PHE A 127 12.61 -12.05 -3.64
C PHE A 127 12.85 -12.05 -2.13
N CYS A 128 14.05 -12.43 -1.71
CA CYS A 128 14.47 -12.44 -0.31
C CYS A 128 15.53 -11.36 -0.10
N ALA A 129 15.09 -10.20 0.39
CA ALA A 129 15.99 -9.11 0.72
C ALA A 129 16.86 -9.47 1.93
N GLN A 130 18.15 -9.19 1.86
CA GLN A 130 19.08 -9.39 2.97
C GLN A 130 19.10 -8.19 3.93
N THR A 131 18.68 -7.02 3.45
CA THR A 131 18.65 -5.77 4.21
C THR A 131 17.38 -4.97 3.94
N LEU A 132 16.99 -4.11 4.89
CA LEU A 132 15.90 -3.15 4.70
C LEU A 132 16.18 -2.17 3.55
N LYS A 133 17.45 -1.83 3.31
CA LYS A 133 17.86 -0.97 2.18
C LYS A 133 17.52 -1.63 0.84
N GLU A 134 17.83 -2.90 0.71
CA GLU A 134 17.52 -3.69 -0.48
C GLU A 134 16.01 -3.84 -0.69
N LEU A 135 15.27 -4.15 0.39
CA LEU A 135 13.80 -4.21 0.33
C LEU A 135 13.19 -2.89 -0.10
N LYS A 136 13.65 -1.75 0.47
CA LYS A 136 13.19 -0.42 0.06
C LYS A 136 13.51 -0.12 -1.41
N ALA A 137 14.71 -0.45 -1.88
CA ALA A 137 15.09 -0.29 -3.27
C ALA A 137 14.18 -1.10 -4.21
N ARG A 138 13.88 -2.35 -3.85
CA ARG A 138 12.98 -3.21 -4.62
C ARG A 138 11.56 -2.68 -4.63
N LEU A 139 11.05 -2.19 -3.49
CA LEU A 139 9.74 -1.54 -3.42
C LEU A 139 9.67 -0.27 -4.26
N LYS A 140 10.73 0.56 -4.28
CA LYS A 140 10.79 1.76 -5.14
C LYS A 140 10.59 1.41 -6.61
N VAL A 141 11.26 0.36 -7.10
CA VAL A 141 11.05 -0.17 -8.45
C VAL A 141 9.61 -0.66 -8.64
N GLY A 142 9.06 -1.32 -7.63
CA GLY A 142 7.66 -1.77 -7.62
C GLY A 142 6.66 -0.62 -7.76
N TRP A 143 6.84 0.45 -7.02
CA TRP A 143 5.97 1.63 -7.09
C TRP A 143 6.07 2.34 -8.44
N ALA A 144 7.28 2.45 -9.01
CA ALA A 144 7.46 2.97 -10.37
C ALA A 144 6.71 2.12 -11.40
N ARG A 145 6.79 0.79 -11.28
CA ARG A 145 6.07 -0.14 -12.16
C ARG A 145 4.55 -0.03 -12.02
N VAL A 146 4.02 0.08 -10.80
CA VAL A 146 2.58 0.31 -10.55
C VAL A 146 2.08 1.54 -11.31
N ARG A 147 2.82 2.66 -11.26
CA ARG A 147 2.48 3.89 -11.99
C ARG A 147 2.60 3.71 -13.51
N TYR A 148 3.68 3.10 -13.98
CA TYR A 148 3.94 2.90 -15.40
C TYR A 148 2.85 2.08 -16.10
N VAL A 149 2.40 0.97 -15.49
CA VAL A 149 1.35 0.12 -16.07
C VAL A 149 -0.06 0.70 -15.88
N ARG A 150 -0.18 1.90 -15.31
CA ARG A 150 -1.46 2.54 -14.96
C ARG A 150 -2.40 1.60 -14.20
N LEU A 151 -1.82 0.76 -13.35
CA LEU A 151 -2.58 -0.22 -12.58
C LEU A 151 -3.75 0.41 -11.80
N PRO A 152 -3.57 1.56 -11.13
CA PRO A 152 -4.66 2.22 -10.41
C PRO A 152 -5.86 2.53 -11.30
N ALA A 153 -5.66 3.12 -12.47
CA ALA A 153 -6.74 3.45 -13.38
C ALA A 153 -7.50 2.20 -13.85
N ARG A 154 -6.79 1.12 -14.19
CA ARG A 154 -7.39 -0.15 -14.59
C ARG A 154 -8.21 -0.79 -13.48
N LEU A 155 -7.75 -0.69 -12.23
CA LEU A 155 -8.48 -1.23 -11.09
C LEU A 155 -9.74 -0.43 -10.78
N LEU A 156 -9.70 0.89 -10.90
CA LEU A 156 -10.83 1.76 -10.62
C LEU A 156 -11.99 1.55 -11.60
N HIS A 157 -11.72 1.21 -12.86
CA HIS A 157 -12.77 0.87 -13.82
C HIS A 157 -13.68 -0.28 -13.37
N SER A 158 -13.19 -1.18 -12.53
CA SER A 158 -14.00 -2.28 -11.98
C SER A 158 -14.81 -1.89 -10.73
N TYR A 159 -14.57 -0.72 -10.16
CA TYR A 159 -15.23 -0.22 -8.95
C TYR A 159 -16.11 1.01 -9.17
N LEU A 160 -15.91 1.75 -10.26
CA LEU A 160 -16.71 2.91 -10.58
C LEU A 160 -17.80 2.51 -11.58
N PRO A 161 -19.06 2.92 -11.38
CA PRO A 161 -20.10 2.76 -12.39
C PRO A 161 -19.70 3.54 -13.63
N SER A 162 -19.98 2.97 -14.79
CA SER A 162 -19.84 3.59 -16.11
C SER A 162 -20.78 4.78 -16.26
#